data_2e5cf000f516c06a947074a24435df1b
#
_entry.id   2e5cf000f516c06a947074a24435df1b
#
_cell.length_a   1.000
_cell.length_b   1.000
_cell.length_c   1.000
_cell.angle_alpha   90.00
_cell.angle_beta   90.00
_cell.angle_gamma   90.00
#
_symmetry.space_group_name_H-M   'P 1'
#
loop_
_entity.id
_entity.type
_entity.pdbx_description
1 polymer ?
#
loop_
_entity_poly.entity_id
_entity_poly.type
_entity_poly.pdbx_seq_one_letter_code
_entity_poly.pdbx_strand_id
1 'polypeptide(L)'
;MGKTLFSEVAACFSPSGGVVWHLRALRLRRQWADFNGNIALWLNQWEHRCTGLLLLGPSAGWCLPDSFLCRFPSIHAVDTDPLAPALFGLVHGRALASSGVKLSWERADIFIALERLLEAFPGHALLFCNMLGQHALHRREAGLAEAEIEALGQRLKGRQWASFHDRLSGLWAANRPVPEAFILDAAEEAMPLAKRVSAAGEWRDHLTTRVLPSSGARLLLPWMIRPGRLHWIEAGCVG
;
A
#
# COMPACT_ATOMS: atom_id res chain seq x y z
N MET A 1 -13.75 27.96 -11.27
CA MET A 1 -12.32 27.90 -10.95
C MET A 1 -12.00 27.78 -9.45
N GLY A 2 -12.78 28.35 -8.51
CA GLY A 2 -12.44 28.32 -7.08
C GLY A 2 -12.54 26.95 -6.37
N LYS A 3 -13.41 26.03 -6.81
CA LYS A 3 -13.59 24.72 -6.16
C LYS A 3 -12.42 23.74 -6.38
N THR A 4 -11.70 23.85 -7.49
CA THR A 4 -10.55 23.00 -7.81
C THR A 4 -9.33 23.34 -6.95
N LEU A 5 -9.05 24.60 -6.70
CA LEU A 5 -7.89 25.03 -5.91
C LEU A 5 -8.03 24.63 -4.42
N PHE A 6 -9.23 24.77 -3.84
CA PHE A 6 -9.51 24.36 -2.46
C PHE A 6 -9.42 22.83 -2.27
N SER A 7 -9.85 22.05 -3.26
CA SER A 7 -9.73 20.59 -3.19
C SER A 7 -8.29 20.11 -3.31
N GLU A 8 -7.46 20.79 -4.10
CA GLU A 8 -6.03 20.49 -4.24
C GLU A 8 -5.25 20.86 -2.98
N VAL A 9 -5.53 22.00 -2.39
CA VAL A 9 -4.94 22.40 -1.11
C VAL A 9 -5.34 21.42 0.01
N ALA A 10 -6.62 21.02 0.08
CA ALA A 10 -7.08 20.03 1.06
C ALA A 10 -6.42 18.65 0.88
N ALA A 11 -6.22 18.20 -0.36
CA ALA A 11 -5.50 16.96 -0.65
C ALA A 11 -4.04 17.00 -0.19
N CYS A 12 -3.37 18.15 -0.30
CA CYS A 12 -2.00 18.33 0.19
C CYS A 12 -1.86 18.23 1.73
N PHE A 13 -2.94 18.38 2.47
CA PHE A 13 -2.95 18.32 3.94
C PHE A 13 -3.68 17.08 4.50
N SER A 14 -4.01 16.10 3.66
CA SER A 14 -4.62 14.85 4.12
C SER A 14 -3.71 14.12 5.10
N PRO A 15 -4.25 13.55 6.21
CA PRO A 15 -3.48 12.73 7.14
C PRO A 15 -2.92 11.44 6.52
N SER A 16 -3.52 10.97 5.44
CA SER A 16 -3.14 9.74 4.70
C SER A 16 -2.38 10.02 3.41
N GLY A 17 -2.15 11.30 3.07
CA GLY A 17 -1.41 11.72 1.89
C GLY A 17 -0.89 13.15 2.07
N GLY A 18 -0.25 13.69 1.02
CA GLY A 18 0.21 15.07 0.99
C GLY A 18 1.35 15.37 1.97
N VAL A 19 1.56 16.67 2.26
CA VAL A 19 2.71 17.19 3.03
C VAL A 19 2.85 16.53 4.40
N VAL A 20 1.75 16.34 5.13
CA VAL A 20 1.78 15.77 6.49
C VAL A 20 2.30 14.35 6.48
N TRP A 21 1.88 13.55 5.50
CA TRP A 21 2.35 12.18 5.31
C TRP A 21 3.85 12.15 4.99
N HIS A 22 4.29 12.95 4.03
CA HIS A 22 5.69 12.99 3.62
C HIS A 22 6.63 13.47 4.72
N LEU A 23 6.24 14.50 5.48
CA LEU A 23 7.01 14.95 6.65
C LEU A 23 7.09 13.87 7.73
N ARG A 24 6.03 13.12 7.95
CA ARG A 24 6.03 11.99 8.88
C ARG A 24 7.00 10.92 8.42
N ALA A 25 6.94 10.52 7.15
CA ALA A 25 7.83 9.52 6.57
C ALA A 25 9.30 9.90 6.71
N LEU A 26 9.64 11.15 6.40
CA LEU A 26 11.01 11.67 6.55
C LEU A 26 11.49 11.65 8.02
N ARG A 27 10.64 12.07 8.96
CA ARG A 27 10.98 12.10 10.39
C ARG A 27 11.13 10.72 10.99
N LEU A 28 10.30 9.77 10.57
CA LEU A 28 10.20 8.44 11.17
C LEU A 28 10.91 7.35 10.35
N ARG A 29 11.63 7.70 9.29
CA ARG A 29 12.24 6.73 8.38
C ARG A 29 13.16 5.72 9.10
N ARG A 30 13.83 6.12 10.19
CA ARG A 30 14.65 5.22 11.02
C ARG A 30 13.78 4.24 11.81
N GLN A 31 12.66 4.72 12.34
CA GLN A 31 11.70 3.89 13.05
C GLN A 31 10.98 2.89 12.12
N TRP A 32 10.88 3.23 10.84
CA TRP A 32 10.27 2.36 9.81
C TRP A 32 11.26 1.38 9.18
N ALA A 33 12.54 1.38 9.60
CA ALA A 33 13.58 0.59 8.97
C ALA A 33 13.25 -0.92 8.93
N ASP A 34 12.79 -1.49 10.04
CA ASP A 34 12.45 -2.91 10.14
C ASP A 34 11.24 -3.25 9.25
N PHE A 35 10.20 -2.42 9.29
CA PHE A 35 9.04 -2.57 8.41
C PHE A 35 9.46 -2.50 6.93
N ASN A 36 10.23 -1.48 6.56
CA ASN A 36 10.72 -1.31 5.18
C ASN A 36 11.63 -2.47 4.75
N GLY A 37 12.46 -2.99 5.66
CA GLY A 37 13.27 -4.17 5.42
C GLY A 37 12.43 -5.41 5.12
N ASN A 38 11.39 -5.65 5.89
CA ASN A 38 10.44 -6.76 5.68
C ASN A 38 9.67 -6.61 4.35
N ILE A 39 9.19 -5.42 4.02
CA ILE A 39 8.56 -5.14 2.71
C ILE A 39 9.56 -5.39 1.57
N ALA A 40 10.82 -4.96 1.74
CA ALA A 40 11.86 -5.18 0.73
C ALA A 40 12.13 -6.66 0.50
N LEU A 41 12.25 -7.45 1.58
CA LEU A 41 12.44 -8.90 1.49
C LEU A 41 11.27 -9.56 0.77
N TRP A 42 10.04 -9.25 1.16
CA TRP A 42 8.84 -9.80 0.56
C TRP A 42 8.71 -9.43 -0.93
N LEU A 43 8.89 -8.16 -1.31
CA LEU A 43 8.82 -7.72 -2.71
C LEU A 43 9.92 -8.33 -3.57
N ASN A 44 11.14 -8.49 -3.05
CA ASN A 44 12.22 -9.10 -3.79
C ASN A 44 12.02 -10.61 -4.01
N GLN A 45 11.23 -11.27 -3.15
CA GLN A 45 10.85 -12.67 -3.30
C GLN A 45 9.63 -12.86 -4.24
N TRP A 46 8.89 -11.78 -4.55
CA TRP A 46 7.76 -11.89 -5.47
C TRP A 46 8.25 -12.23 -6.89
N GLU A 47 7.96 -13.45 -7.31
CA GLU A 47 8.23 -13.92 -8.67
C GLU A 47 7.11 -13.46 -9.61
N HIS A 48 7.47 -12.80 -10.69
CA HIS A 48 6.54 -12.33 -11.71
C HIS A 48 7.12 -12.54 -13.11
N ARG A 49 6.24 -12.74 -14.09
CA ARG A 49 6.63 -12.92 -15.50
C ARG A 49 6.35 -11.66 -16.34
N CYS A 50 5.89 -10.59 -15.70
CA CYS A 50 5.48 -9.37 -16.36
C CYS A 50 6.69 -8.48 -16.67
N THR A 51 6.62 -7.77 -17.81
CA THR A 51 7.68 -6.85 -18.27
C THR A 51 7.48 -5.41 -17.82
N GLY A 52 6.38 -5.11 -17.13
CA GLY A 52 6.08 -3.79 -16.58
C GLY A 52 5.38 -3.89 -15.23
N LEU A 53 5.38 -2.79 -14.52
CA LEU A 53 4.69 -2.64 -13.22
C LEU A 53 3.68 -1.50 -13.28
N LEU A 54 2.45 -1.81 -12.91
CA LEU A 54 1.42 -0.83 -12.60
C LEU A 54 1.45 -0.60 -11.09
N LEU A 55 1.95 0.56 -10.68
CA LEU A 55 2.20 0.89 -9.29
C LEU A 55 1.07 1.78 -8.76
N LEU A 56 0.27 1.26 -7.85
CA LEU A 56 -1.01 1.84 -7.43
C LEU A 56 -0.91 2.41 -6.01
N GLY A 57 -1.06 3.72 -5.87
CA GLY A 57 -0.99 4.45 -4.60
C GLY A 57 0.40 4.48 -3.94
N PRO A 58 1.50 4.63 -4.70
CA PRO A 58 2.84 4.53 -4.12
C PRO A 58 3.22 5.73 -3.25
N SER A 59 2.51 6.86 -3.37
CA SER A 59 2.95 8.12 -2.78
C SER A 59 4.40 8.44 -3.24
N ALA A 60 5.31 8.81 -2.35
CA ALA A 60 6.73 8.97 -2.70
C ALA A 60 7.54 7.65 -2.66
N GLY A 61 6.90 6.50 -2.53
CA GLY A 61 7.58 5.19 -2.49
C GLY A 61 8.38 4.92 -1.21
N TRP A 62 8.07 5.58 -0.08
CA TRP A 62 8.85 5.50 1.16
C TRP A 62 9.14 4.08 1.67
N CYS A 63 8.28 3.11 1.32
CA CYS A 63 8.42 1.71 1.72
C CYS A 63 8.89 0.80 0.58
N LEU A 64 9.16 1.35 -0.61
CA LEU A 64 9.54 0.58 -1.77
C LEU A 64 11.06 0.53 -1.93
N PRO A 65 11.67 -0.64 -2.11
CA PRO A 65 13.11 -0.73 -2.37
C PRO A 65 13.43 -0.52 -3.85
N ASP A 66 14.53 0.20 -4.13
CA ASP A 66 15.04 0.37 -5.50
C ASP A 66 15.31 -0.97 -6.18
N SER A 67 15.80 -1.96 -5.42
CA SER A 67 16.10 -3.32 -5.92
C SER A 67 14.87 -3.99 -6.54
N PHE A 68 13.68 -3.75 -6.02
CA PHE A 68 12.43 -4.25 -6.59
C PHE A 68 12.00 -3.44 -7.81
N LEU A 69 11.99 -2.11 -7.69
CA LEU A 69 11.55 -1.22 -8.76
C LEU A 69 12.40 -1.38 -10.03
N CYS A 70 13.71 -1.54 -9.88
CA CYS A 70 14.65 -1.71 -10.98
C CYS A 70 14.54 -3.07 -11.70
N ARG A 71 13.71 -3.99 -11.23
CA ARG A 71 13.43 -5.26 -11.93
C ARG A 71 12.50 -5.08 -13.15
N PHE A 72 11.84 -3.94 -13.26
CA PHE A 72 10.85 -3.67 -14.32
C PHE A 72 11.42 -2.68 -15.34
N PRO A 73 11.43 -3.03 -16.64
CA PRO A 73 11.82 -2.09 -17.70
C PRO A 73 10.91 -0.85 -17.77
N SER A 74 9.64 -0.97 -17.34
CA SER A 74 8.68 0.12 -17.32
C SER A 74 7.81 0.09 -16.08
N ILE A 75 7.56 1.29 -15.53
CA ILE A 75 6.65 1.50 -14.41
C ILE A 75 5.65 2.58 -14.79
N HIS A 76 4.37 2.29 -14.65
CA HIS A 76 3.31 3.30 -14.68
C HIS A 76 2.74 3.46 -13.29
N ALA A 77 2.94 4.60 -12.66
CA ALA A 77 2.50 4.89 -11.31
C ALA A 77 1.22 5.75 -11.31
N VAL A 78 0.27 5.40 -10.46
CA VAL A 78 -1.01 6.09 -10.32
C VAL A 78 -1.23 6.47 -8.87
N ASP A 79 -1.46 7.75 -8.60
CA ASP A 79 -1.75 8.26 -7.26
C ASP A 79 -2.66 9.49 -7.33
N THR A 80 -3.39 9.77 -6.27
CA THR A 80 -4.17 11.00 -6.11
C THR A 80 -3.34 12.15 -5.55
N ASP A 81 -2.22 11.84 -4.88
CA ASP A 81 -1.35 12.84 -4.25
C ASP A 81 -0.57 13.64 -5.32
N PRO A 82 -0.79 14.95 -5.43
CA PRO A 82 -0.11 15.77 -6.42
C PRO A 82 1.41 15.89 -6.20
N LEU A 83 1.90 15.60 -5.00
CA LEU A 83 3.32 15.65 -4.64
C LEU A 83 4.05 14.34 -4.94
N ALA A 84 3.31 13.24 -5.11
CA ALA A 84 3.88 11.91 -5.30
C ALA A 84 4.90 11.84 -6.44
N PRO A 85 4.65 12.34 -7.67
CA PRO A 85 5.60 12.22 -8.76
C PRO A 85 6.95 12.88 -8.48
N ALA A 86 6.93 14.12 -7.94
CA ALA A 86 8.14 14.86 -7.64
C ALA A 86 8.96 14.21 -6.52
N LEU A 87 8.29 13.81 -5.43
CA LEU A 87 8.95 13.20 -4.28
C LEU A 87 9.44 11.79 -4.58
N PHE A 88 8.69 11.00 -5.35
CA PHE A 88 9.14 9.69 -5.82
C PHE A 88 10.38 9.82 -6.72
N GLY A 89 10.39 10.82 -7.60
CA GLY A 89 11.57 11.15 -8.41
C GLY A 89 12.80 11.52 -7.58
N LEU A 90 12.61 12.25 -6.47
CA LEU A 90 13.70 12.56 -5.53
C LEU A 90 14.21 11.33 -4.79
N VAL A 91 13.34 10.38 -4.43
CA VAL A 91 13.70 9.18 -3.68
C VAL A 91 14.33 8.11 -4.60
N HIS A 92 13.72 7.82 -5.74
CA HIS A 92 14.04 6.67 -6.59
C HIS A 92 14.63 7.05 -7.96
N GLY A 93 14.49 8.30 -8.40
CA GLY A 93 14.79 8.71 -9.77
C GLY A 93 16.20 8.39 -10.22
N ARG A 94 17.20 8.52 -9.36
CA ARG A 94 18.59 8.18 -9.67
C ARG A 94 18.76 6.68 -9.95
N ALA A 95 18.21 5.82 -9.10
CA ALA A 95 18.33 4.37 -9.26
C ALA A 95 17.60 3.90 -10.52
N LEU A 96 16.38 4.39 -10.75
CA LEU A 96 15.58 4.06 -11.92
C LEU A 96 16.26 4.48 -13.22
N ALA A 97 16.78 5.72 -13.28
CA ALA A 97 17.49 6.21 -14.43
C ALA A 97 18.78 5.39 -14.72
N SER A 98 19.54 5.05 -13.68
CA SER A 98 20.76 4.23 -13.81
C SER A 98 20.44 2.82 -14.31
N SER A 99 19.26 2.30 -14.03
CA SER A 99 18.80 0.97 -14.47
C SER A 99 18.00 1.02 -15.79
N GLY A 100 17.84 2.19 -16.40
CA GLY A 100 17.11 2.36 -17.66
C GLY A 100 15.61 2.16 -17.56
N VAL A 101 15.03 2.27 -16.36
CA VAL A 101 13.59 2.08 -16.11
C VAL A 101 12.81 3.28 -16.66
N LYS A 102 11.80 3.02 -17.47
CA LYS A 102 10.87 4.04 -17.97
C LYS A 102 9.76 4.26 -16.94
N LEU A 103 9.72 5.44 -16.31
CA LEU A 103 8.70 5.82 -15.35
C LEU A 103 7.70 6.79 -15.96
N SER A 104 6.42 6.50 -15.83
CA SER A 104 5.32 7.41 -16.19
C SER A 104 4.33 7.53 -15.04
N TRP A 105 3.58 8.64 -15.00
CA TRP A 105 2.66 8.96 -13.92
C TRP A 105 1.29 9.35 -14.44
N GLU A 106 0.28 8.95 -13.69
CA GLU A 106 -1.08 9.44 -13.85
C GLU A 106 -1.65 9.84 -12.48
N ARG A 107 -2.34 10.99 -12.43
CA ARG A 107 -3.09 11.40 -11.25
C ARG A 107 -4.54 10.98 -11.38
N ALA A 108 -4.93 9.93 -10.68
CA ALA A 108 -6.29 9.39 -10.74
C ALA A 108 -6.69 8.69 -9.44
N ASP A 109 -8.00 8.60 -9.21
CA ASP A 109 -8.57 7.64 -8.24
C ASP A 109 -8.50 6.24 -8.86
N ILE A 110 -7.78 5.36 -8.18
CA ILE A 110 -7.46 4.02 -8.66
C ILE A 110 -8.73 3.17 -8.83
N PHE A 111 -9.68 3.26 -7.91
CA PHE A 111 -10.92 2.47 -8.00
C PHE A 111 -11.78 2.87 -9.21
N ILE A 112 -11.75 4.16 -9.58
CA ILE A 112 -12.43 4.68 -10.78
C ILE A 112 -11.65 4.31 -12.05
N ALA A 113 -10.32 4.42 -12.03
CA ALA A 113 -9.49 4.24 -13.20
C ALA A 113 -9.14 2.78 -13.51
N LEU A 114 -9.37 1.84 -12.59
CA LEU A 114 -8.80 0.49 -12.64
C LEU A 114 -9.08 -0.25 -13.94
N GLU A 115 -10.31 -0.28 -14.44
CA GLU A 115 -10.65 -1.02 -15.67
C GLU A 115 -9.86 -0.48 -16.87
N ARG A 116 -9.86 0.83 -17.04
CA ARG A 116 -9.09 1.50 -18.11
C ARG A 116 -7.58 1.21 -17.98
N LEU A 117 -7.05 1.20 -16.75
CA LEU A 117 -5.64 0.87 -16.50
C LEU A 117 -5.32 -0.59 -16.84
N LEU A 118 -6.22 -1.52 -16.51
CA LEU A 118 -6.07 -2.93 -16.86
C LEU A 118 -6.07 -3.14 -18.38
N GLU A 119 -6.91 -2.42 -19.12
CA GLU A 119 -6.94 -2.42 -20.58
C GLU A 119 -5.69 -1.81 -21.21
N ALA A 120 -5.23 -0.66 -20.67
CA ALA A 120 -4.06 0.03 -21.19
C ALA A 120 -2.73 -0.69 -20.90
N PHE A 121 -2.67 -1.49 -19.84
CA PHE A 121 -1.45 -2.15 -19.36
C PHE A 121 -1.65 -3.68 -19.19
N PRO A 122 -2.04 -4.43 -20.23
CA PRO A 122 -2.40 -5.84 -20.10
C PRO A 122 -1.25 -6.74 -19.66
N GLY A 123 0.00 -6.38 -19.97
CA GLY A 123 1.20 -7.16 -19.63
C GLY A 123 1.91 -6.72 -18.34
N HIS A 124 1.35 -5.80 -17.57
CA HIS A 124 1.97 -5.30 -16.33
C HIS A 124 1.52 -6.12 -15.11
N ALA A 125 2.44 -6.39 -14.20
CA ALA A 125 2.10 -6.77 -12.83
C ALA A 125 1.51 -5.57 -12.09
N LEU A 126 0.67 -5.80 -11.07
CA LEU A 126 0.09 -4.72 -10.29
C LEU A 126 0.59 -4.79 -8.85
N LEU A 127 0.95 -3.63 -8.27
CA LEU A 127 1.25 -3.52 -6.84
C LEU A 127 0.39 -2.44 -6.19
N PHE A 128 -0.46 -2.82 -5.25
CA PHE A 128 -1.22 -1.91 -4.40
C PHE A 128 -0.39 -1.54 -3.16
N CYS A 129 -0.05 -0.25 -3.04
CA CYS A 129 0.87 0.25 -2.02
C CYS A 129 0.13 0.88 -0.83
N ASN A 130 -0.31 0.06 0.10
CA ASN A 130 -0.99 0.48 1.35
C ASN A 130 -2.17 1.45 1.14
N MET A 131 -2.85 1.36 0.01
CA MET A 131 -3.98 2.23 -0.30
C MET A 131 -5.34 1.60 -0.03
N LEU A 132 -5.43 0.25 -0.05
CA LEU A 132 -6.71 -0.46 0.08
C LEU A 132 -7.34 -0.29 1.46
N GLY A 133 -6.54 -0.34 2.53
CA GLY A 133 -7.03 -0.09 3.89
C GLY A 133 -7.52 1.34 4.14
N GLN A 134 -7.15 2.28 3.27
CA GLN A 134 -7.60 3.67 3.35
C GLN A 134 -8.92 3.89 2.59
N HIS A 135 -9.27 3.01 1.68
CA HIS A 135 -10.49 3.13 0.86
C HIS A 135 -11.74 3.21 1.73
N ALA A 136 -11.86 2.32 2.73
CA ALA A 136 -12.96 2.32 3.68
C ALA A 136 -13.05 3.61 4.53
N LEU A 137 -11.92 4.34 4.72
CA LEU A 137 -11.90 5.60 5.45
C LEU A 137 -12.50 6.77 4.67
N HIS A 138 -12.43 6.71 3.35
CA HIS A 138 -12.89 7.77 2.46
C HIS A 138 -14.34 7.56 1.99
N ARG A 139 -14.85 6.34 2.09
CA ARG A 139 -16.25 6.02 1.78
C ARG A 139 -17.16 6.31 2.98
N ARG A 140 -18.31 6.93 2.72
CA ARG A 140 -19.33 7.17 3.76
C ARG A 140 -20.00 5.88 4.23
N GLU A 141 -20.06 4.86 3.38
CA GLU A 141 -20.70 3.58 3.62
C GLU A 141 -19.68 2.46 3.66
N ALA A 142 -19.37 1.96 4.85
CA ALA A 142 -18.37 0.91 5.07
C ALA A 142 -18.67 -0.37 4.28
N GLY A 143 -19.95 -0.76 4.17
CA GLY A 143 -20.34 -1.96 3.42
C GLY A 143 -20.09 -1.86 1.93
N LEU A 144 -20.19 -0.67 1.32
CA LEU A 144 -19.84 -0.46 -0.09
C LEU A 144 -18.33 -0.57 -0.31
N ALA A 145 -17.53 -0.01 0.60
CA ALA A 145 -16.09 -0.10 0.51
C ALA A 145 -15.59 -1.55 0.62
N GLU A 146 -16.17 -2.34 1.53
CA GLU A 146 -15.84 -3.75 1.68
C GLU A 146 -16.22 -4.56 0.44
N ALA A 147 -17.40 -4.32 -0.13
CA ALA A 147 -17.85 -4.98 -1.37
C ALA A 147 -16.95 -4.62 -2.57
N GLU A 148 -16.53 -3.35 -2.71
CA GLU A 148 -15.61 -2.91 -3.75
C GLU A 148 -14.22 -3.58 -3.61
N ILE A 149 -13.75 -3.73 -2.38
CA ILE A 149 -12.49 -4.44 -2.07
C ILE A 149 -12.63 -5.94 -2.38
N GLU A 150 -13.71 -6.59 -1.97
CA GLU A 150 -13.98 -8.00 -2.26
C GLU A 150 -14.05 -8.27 -3.77
N ALA A 151 -14.63 -7.33 -4.53
CA ALA A 151 -14.71 -7.43 -5.98
C ALA A 151 -13.36 -7.33 -6.69
N LEU A 152 -12.30 -6.80 -6.04
CA LEU A 152 -10.97 -6.67 -6.65
C LEU A 152 -10.43 -8.01 -7.16
N GLY A 153 -10.56 -9.09 -6.40
CA GLY A 153 -10.08 -10.40 -6.79
C GLY A 153 -10.70 -10.89 -8.12
N GLN A 154 -11.99 -10.59 -8.36
CA GLN A 154 -12.65 -10.91 -9.61
C GLN A 154 -12.19 -10.02 -10.77
N ARG A 155 -12.06 -8.71 -10.51
CA ARG A 155 -11.58 -7.72 -11.49
C ARG A 155 -10.14 -8.02 -11.93
N LEU A 156 -9.31 -8.56 -11.03
CA LEU A 156 -7.89 -8.88 -11.27
C LEU A 156 -7.68 -10.35 -11.70
N LYS A 157 -8.74 -11.10 -11.99
CA LYS A 157 -8.64 -12.51 -12.40
C LYS A 157 -7.71 -12.68 -13.59
N GLY A 158 -6.74 -13.58 -13.47
CA GLY A 158 -5.76 -13.85 -14.53
C GLY A 158 -4.61 -12.83 -14.60
N ARG A 159 -4.54 -11.86 -13.68
CA ARG A 159 -3.44 -10.91 -13.56
C ARG A 159 -2.49 -11.33 -12.45
N GLN A 160 -1.21 -11.02 -12.61
CA GLN A 160 -0.25 -11.11 -11.53
C GLN A 160 -0.29 -9.80 -10.73
N TRP A 161 -0.58 -9.90 -9.46
CA TRP A 161 -0.66 -8.72 -8.59
C TRP A 161 -0.24 -9.01 -7.17
N ALA A 162 0.12 -7.98 -6.47
CA ALA A 162 0.47 -8.01 -5.05
C ALA A 162 -0.13 -6.82 -4.33
N SER A 163 -0.31 -6.95 -3.04
CA SER A 163 -0.74 -5.86 -2.19
C SER A 163 -0.07 -5.95 -0.83
N PHE A 164 0.30 -4.82 -0.28
CA PHE A 164 0.45 -4.64 1.15
C PHE A 164 -0.53 -3.56 1.61
N HIS A 165 -1.27 -3.82 2.69
CA HIS A 165 -2.37 -2.96 3.10
C HIS A 165 -2.67 -3.09 4.61
N ASP A 166 -3.24 -2.02 5.18
CA ASP A 166 -3.68 -2.00 6.56
C ASP A 166 -4.78 -3.06 6.78
N ARG A 167 -4.57 -3.94 7.77
CA ARG A 167 -5.57 -4.88 8.29
C ARG A 167 -6.19 -4.35 9.55
N LEU A 168 -5.35 -4.03 10.52
CA LEU A 168 -5.75 -3.54 11.83
C LEU A 168 -4.87 -2.37 12.23
N SER A 169 -5.42 -1.40 12.94
CA SER A 169 -4.61 -0.35 13.58
C SER A 169 -5.12 -0.03 14.98
N GLY A 170 -4.19 0.21 15.92
CA GLY A 170 -4.55 0.46 17.30
C GLY A 170 -3.51 1.25 18.09
N LEU A 171 -3.84 1.57 19.33
CA LEU A 171 -2.90 2.16 20.26
C LEU A 171 -1.87 1.11 20.71
N TRP A 172 -0.63 1.55 20.87
CA TRP A 172 0.47 0.71 21.32
C TRP A 172 1.30 1.43 22.36
N ALA A 173 1.46 0.87 23.53
CA ALA A 173 2.19 1.53 24.62
C ALA A 173 3.67 1.75 24.24
N ALA A 174 4.19 2.94 24.53
CA ALA A 174 5.52 3.35 24.12
C ALA A 174 6.66 2.48 24.71
N ASN A 175 6.41 1.86 25.86
CA ASN A 175 7.35 0.96 26.56
C ASN A 175 7.24 -0.49 26.11
N ARG A 176 6.33 -0.81 25.20
CA ARG A 176 6.13 -2.16 24.69
C ARG A 176 6.95 -2.35 23.40
N PRO A 177 7.73 -3.43 23.27
CA PRO A 177 8.46 -3.71 22.02
C PRO A 177 7.50 -3.86 20.85
N VAL A 178 7.94 -3.45 19.67
CA VAL A 178 7.21 -3.74 18.43
C VAL A 178 7.19 -5.26 18.24
N PRO A 179 6.02 -5.86 17.97
CA PRO A 179 5.93 -7.31 17.77
C PRO A 179 6.71 -7.76 16.53
N GLU A 180 6.96 -9.05 16.43
CA GLU A 180 7.56 -9.64 15.24
C GLU A 180 6.53 -9.86 14.13
N ALA A 181 6.99 -9.88 12.88
CA ALA A 181 6.21 -10.28 11.73
C ALA A 181 5.93 -11.79 11.78
N PHE A 182 4.80 -12.21 11.22
CA PHE A 182 4.47 -13.63 11.14
C PHE A 182 3.65 -13.96 9.89
N ILE A 183 3.58 -15.25 9.54
CA ILE A 183 2.84 -15.74 8.39
C ILE A 183 1.48 -16.26 8.86
N LEU A 184 0.44 -15.94 8.07
CA LEU A 184 -0.87 -16.57 8.12
C LEU A 184 -1.02 -17.46 6.89
N ASP A 185 -1.46 -18.70 7.10
CA ASP A 185 -1.68 -19.66 6.00
C ASP A 185 -2.99 -19.41 5.27
N ALA A 186 -3.92 -18.69 5.90
CA ALA A 186 -5.22 -18.33 5.34
C ALA A 186 -5.71 -16.99 5.89
N ALA A 187 -6.77 -16.46 5.27
CA ALA A 187 -7.46 -15.28 5.78
C ALA A 187 -8.01 -15.52 7.19
N GLU A 188 -7.74 -14.59 8.09
CA GLU A 188 -8.27 -14.60 9.45
C GLU A 188 -9.15 -13.37 9.65
N GLU A 189 -10.35 -13.55 10.21
CA GLU A 189 -11.27 -12.46 10.49
C GLU A 189 -10.67 -11.46 11.51
N ALA A 190 -11.12 -10.20 11.43
CA ALA A 190 -10.52 -9.10 12.22
C ALA A 190 -10.55 -9.34 13.73
N MET A 191 -11.63 -9.89 14.27
CA MET A 191 -11.75 -10.12 15.72
C MET A 191 -10.81 -11.21 16.27
N PRO A 192 -10.70 -12.41 15.67
CA PRO A 192 -9.67 -13.38 16.03
C PRO A 192 -8.26 -12.81 15.87
N LEU A 193 -7.98 -12.16 14.75
CA LEU A 193 -6.68 -11.56 14.48
C LEU A 193 -6.32 -10.50 15.52
N ALA A 194 -7.26 -9.60 15.87
CA ALA A 194 -7.03 -8.57 16.88
C ALA A 194 -6.69 -9.18 18.25
N LYS A 195 -7.36 -10.27 18.65
CA LYS A 195 -7.04 -11.00 19.88
C LYS A 195 -5.64 -11.61 19.84
N ARG A 196 -5.23 -12.13 18.69
CA ARG A 196 -3.91 -12.74 18.48
C ARG A 196 -2.77 -11.73 18.55
N VAL A 197 -2.94 -10.54 17.96
CA VAL A 197 -1.88 -9.52 17.84
C VAL A 197 -1.91 -8.47 18.93
N SER A 198 -2.97 -8.41 19.72
CA SER A 198 -3.18 -7.38 20.74
C SER A 198 -3.53 -8.01 22.08
N ALA A 199 -2.78 -7.68 23.11
CA ALA A 199 -3.11 -8.12 24.47
C ALA A 199 -4.24 -7.28 25.12
N ALA A 200 -4.48 -6.05 24.67
CA ALA A 200 -5.54 -5.16 25.17
C ALA A 200 -5.67 -3.92 24.29
N GLY A 201 -6.85 -3.30 24.26
CA GLY A 201 -7.12 -2.02 23.61
C GLY A 201 -8.09 -2.11 22.45
N GLU A 202 -8.49 -0.95 21.94
CA GLU A 202 -9.35 -0.83 20.78
C GLU A 202 -8.53 -0.90 19.50
N TRP A 203 -8.95 -1.78 18.61
CA TRP A 203 -8.37 -1.93 17.28
C TRP A 203 -9.40 -1.56 16.24
N ARG A 204 -8.95 -0.79 15.25
CA ARG A 204 -9.72 -0.47 14.08
C ARG A 204 -9.49 -1.51 13.00
N ASP A 205 -10.55 -2.14 12.53
CA ASP A 205 -10.55 -2.93 11.30
C ASP A 205 -10.59 -2.00 10.08
N HIS A 206 -9.75 -2.29 9.09
CA HIS A 206 -9.69 -1.56 7.82
C HIS A 206 -10.52 -2.23 6.71
N LEU A 207 -11.30 -3.26 7.04
CA LEU A 207 -12.22 -3.97 6.15
C LEU A 207 -11.52 -4.58 4.92
N THR A 208 -10.30 -5.05 5.10
CA THR A 208 -9.45 -5.59 4.03
C THR A 208 -9.26 -7.11 4.10
N THR A 209 -10.05 -7.81 4.91
CA THR A 209 -9.93 -9.28 5.11
C THR A 209 -9.97 -10.05 3.80
N ARG A 210 -10.74 -9.58 2.84
CA ARG A 210 -11.02 -10.26 1.57
C ARG A 210 -10.29 -9.67 0.36
N VAL A 211 -9.27 -8.86 0.58
CA VAL A 211 -8.39 -8.35 -0.49
C VAL A 211 -7.70 -9.49 -1.19
N LEU A 212 -7.02 -10.34 -0.44
CA LEU A 212 -6.31 -11.50 -0.95
C LEU A 212 -7.23 -12.74 -0.96
N PRO A 213 -6.97 -13.72 -1.83
CA PRO A 213 -7.71 -14.98 -1.83
C PRO A 213 -7.76 -15.61 -0.44
N SER A 214 -8.85 -16.31 -0.11
CA SER A 214 -9.04 -16.92 1.22
C SER A 214 -7.95 -17.94 1.59
N SER A 215 -7.37 -18.61 0.61
CA SER A 215 -6.25 -19.54 0.76
C SER A 215 -4.95 -18.90 0.28
N GLY A 216 -3.84 -19.32 0.85
CA GLY A 216 -2.49 -18.88 0.50
C GLY A 216 -1.80 -18.11 1.64
N ALA A 217 -0.49 -18.30 1.71
CA ALA A 217 0.34 -17.65 2.72
C ALA A 217 0.34 -16.13 2.53
N ARG A 218 0.22 -15.42 3.63
CA ARG A 218 0.30 -13.97 3.70
C ARG A 218 1.17 -13.56 4.87
N LEU A 219 1.92 -12.50 4.66
CA LEU A 219 2.82 -11.97 5.68
C LEU A 219 2.09 -10.87 6.45
N LEU A 220 2.11 -10.95 7.76
CA LEU A 220 1.57 -9.93 8.64
C LEU A 220 2.70 -9.16 9.29
N LEU A 221 2.78 -7.87 9.01
CA LEU A 221 3.89 -6.98 9.33
C LEU A 221 3.45 -5.91 10.32
N PRO A 222 4.10 -5.78 11.47
CA PRO A 222 3.85 -4.67 12.37
C PRO A 222 4.54 -3.40 11.86
N TRP A 223 3.81 -2.31 11.80
CA TRP A 223 4.31 -0.99 11.40
C TRP A 223 3.99 0.06 12.45
N MET A 224 4.99 0.49 13.19
CA MET A 224 4.86 1.63 14.08
C MET A 224 4.82 2.92 13.24
N ILE A 225 3.64 3.27 12.74
CA ILE A 225 3.45 4.40 11.81
C ILE A 225 3.77 5.76 12.46
N ARG A 226 3.64 5.82 13.79
CA ARG A 226 4.07 6.93 14.66
C ARG A 226 4.15 6.44 16.11
N PRO A 227 4.84 7.14 16.99
CA PRO A 227 4.87 6.78 18.41
C PRO A 227 3.45 6.58 18.97
N GLY A 228 3.24 5.46 19.64
CA GLY A 228 1.95 5.11 20.23
C GLY A 228 0.88 4.60 19.25
N ARG A 229 1.18 4.38 17.97
CA ARG A 229 0.22 3.88 16.97
C ARG A 229 0.83 2.78 16.13
N LEU A 230 0.35 1.55 16.32
CA LEU A 230 0.76 0.38 15.55
C LEU A 230 -0.30 0.04 14.50
N HIS A 231 0.18 -0.28 13.30
CA HIS A 231 -0.60 -0.86 12.24
C HIS A 231 -0.11 -2.28 11.98
N TRP A 232 -1.03 -3.18 11.69
CA TRP A 232 -0.75 -4.49 11.15
C TRP A 232 -1.04 -4.47 9.66
N ILE A 233 0.00 -4.64 8.89
CA ILE A 233 -0.04 -4.65 7.43
C ILE A 233 -0.06 -6.08 6.96
N GLU A 234 -1.05 -6.44 6.16
CA GLU A 234 -1.08 -7.71 5.45
C GLU A 234 -0.43 -7.55 4.08
N ALA A 235 0.48 -8.45 3.73
CA ALA A 235 1.15 -8.45 2.44
C ALA A 235 1.02 -9.83 1.78
N GLY A 236 0.69 -9.86 0.49
CA GLY A 236 0.56 -11.09 -0.28
C GLY A 236 0.55 -10.86 -1.77
N CYS A 237 0.83 -11.94 -2.51
CA CYS A 237 0.92 -11.97 -3.96
C CYS A 237 -0.10 -12.95 -4.53
N VAL A 238 -0.59 -12.69 -5.76
CA VAL A 238 -1.55 -13.51 -6.49
C VAL A 238 -1.07 -13.66 -7.93
N GLY A 239 -1.12 -14.90 -8.45
CA GLY A 239 -0.76 -15.23 -9.85
C GLY A 239 0.53 -16.00 -10.00
#